data_4c4a2212db0bbee99e60f7f2576a4453
#
_entry.id   4c4a2212db0bbee99e60f7f2576a4453
#
_cell.length_a   1.000
_cell.length_b   1.000
_cell.length_c   1.000
_cell.angle_alpha   90.00
_cell.angle_beta   90.00
_cell.angle_gamma   90.00
#
_symmetry.space_group_name_H-M   'P 1'
#
loop_
_entity.id
_entity.type
_entity.pdbx_description
1 polymer ?
#
loop_
_entity_poly.entity_id
_entity_poly.type
_entity_poly.pdbx_seq_one_letter_code
_entity_poly.pdbx_strand_id
1 'polypeptide(L)'
;AFSGAKNSITYALTQVIFLLPILYANRKFFISGFKSLFNLHPDMNSLVALGAFAAVFYSTVLLFKLSVILGNVATRNGSLETVLALRHDLYFESAGTILTLVTVGKWLEAKSKSKTGEQVQKLVDLSPKTANLLQADGTEIQIDAASCEVGDILIVRPGESIPVDGIVVEGISSVNEA
;
A
#
# COMPACT_ATOMS: atom_id res chain seq x y z
N ALA A 1 28.30 -24.42 -3.21
CA ALA A 1 29.12 -24.00 -2.05
C ALA A 1 28.46 -24.30 -0.68
N PHE A 2 27.11 -24.39 -0.60
CA PHE A 2 26.37 -24.57 0.65
C PHE A 2 25.75 -25.98 0.85
N SER A 3 26.18 -26.99 0.10
CA SER A 3 25.51 -28.32 0.02
C SER A 3 25.94 -29.35 1.05
N GLY A 4 26.50 -28.95 2.19
CA GLY A 4 26.93 -29.89 3.23
C GLY A 4 26.38 -29.51 4.62
N ALA A 5 26.19 -30.51 5.49
CA ALA A 5 25.73 -30.32 6.88
C ALA A 5 26.64 -29.32 7.65
N LYS A 6 27.94 -29.30 7.35
CA LYS A 6 28.91 -28.35 7.96
C LYS A 6 28.61 -26.89 7.64
N ASN A 7 27.93 -26.62 6.51
CA ASN A 7 27.58 -25.25 6.07
C ASN A 7 26.14 -24.84 6.42
N SER A 8 25.41 -25.67 7.19
CA SER A 8 24.00 -25.41 7.52
C SER A 8 23.77 -24.12 8.31
N ILE A 9 24.67 -23.81 9.25
CA ILE A 9 24.60 -22.52 9.99
C ILE A 9 24.89 -21.36 9.05
N THR A 10 25.89 -21.45 8.20
CA THR A 10 26.22 -20.39 7.23
C THR A 10 25.04 -20.14 6.29
N TYR A 11 24.38 -21.20 5.83
CA TYR A 11 23.17 -21.10 5.02
C TYR A 11 22.04 -20.35 5.77
N ALA A 12 21.73 -20.74 7.00
CA ALA A 12 20.70 -20.12 7.81
C ALA A 12 21.03 -18.64 8.11
N LEU A 13 22.28 -18.33 8.47
CA LEU A 13 22.72 -16.94 8.72
C LEU A 13 22.62 -16.08 7.46
N THR A 14 22.96 -16.64 6.29
CA THR A 14 22.80 -15.92 5.01
C THR A 14 21.34 -15.55 4.76
N GLN A 15 20.40 -16.47 5.01
CA GLN A 15 18.97 -16.19 4.89
C GLN A 15 18.53 -15.08 5.86
N VAL A 16 18.99 -15.12 7.12
CA VAL A 16 18.69 -14.09 8.12
C VAL A 16 19.22 -12.72 7.67
N ILE A 17 20.47 -12.65 7.15
CA ILE A 17 21.05 -11.40 6.67
C ILE A 17 20.22 -10.78 5.55
N PHE A 18 19.73 -11.59 4.60
CA PHE A 18 18.85 -11.09 3.53
C PHE A 18 17.44 -10.75 4.02
N LEU A 19 16.95 -11.42 5.06
CA LEU A 19 15.63 -11.17 5.62
C LEU A 19 15.57 -9.85 6.41
N LEU A 20 16.65 -9.47 7.11
CA LEU A 20 16.68 -8.25 7.94
C LEU A 20 16.27 -6.97 7.19
N PRO A 21 16.84 -6.64 6.01
CA PRO A 21 16.39 -5.46 5.26
C PRO A 21 14.93 -5.54 4.82
N ILE A 22 14.43 -6.75 4.48
CA ILE A 22 13.03 -6.96 4.11
C ILE A 22 12.12 -6.69 5.32
N LEU A 23 12.45 -7.20 6.50
CA LEU A 23 11.72 -6.94 7.74
C LEU A 23 11.72 -5.44 8.09
N TYR A 24 12.87 -4.79 7.95
CA TYR A 24 12.99 -3.35 8.23
C TYR A 24 12.13 -2.51 7.27
N ALA A 25 12.17 -2.78 5.98
CA ALA A 25 11.34 -2.10 4.98
C ALA A 25 9.85 -2.31 5.25
N ASN A 26 9.47 -3.51 5.70
CA ASN A 26 8.09 -3.90 5.95
C ASN A 26 7.63 -3.71 7.41
N ARG A 27 8.39 -3.02 8.25
CA ARG A 27 8.05 -2.78 9.67
C ARG A 27 6.65 -2.22 9.90
N LYS A 28 6.14 -1.41 8.95
CA LYS A 28 4.80 -0.82 9.02
C LYS A 28 3.70 -1.90 8.99
N PHE A 29 3.89 -2.99 8.26
CA PHE A 29 2.94 -4.12 8.25
C PHE A 29 2.83 -4.77 9.62
N PHE A 30 3.96 -4.98 10.29
CA PHE A 30 3.98 -5.56 11.64
C PHE A 30 3.31 -4.63 12.65
N ILE A 31 3.67 -3.34 12.65
CA ILE A 31 3.10 -2.36 13.59
C ILE A 31 1.59 -2.22 13.36
N SER A 32 1.16 -2.01 12.12
CA SER A 32 -0.26 -1.87 11.76
C SER A 32 -1.01 -3.17 12.00
N GLY A 33 -0.45 -4.31 11.57
CA GLY A 33 -1.09 -5.62 11.68
C GLY A 33 -1.31 -6.06 13.12
N PHE A 34 -0.31 -5.94 13.98
CA PHE A 34 -0.47 -6.25 15.41
C PHE A 34 -1.40 -5.27 16.11
N LYS A 35 -1.35 -3.97 15.77
CA LYS A 35 -2.28 -2.97 16.34
C LYS A 35 -3.73 -3.30 15.99
N SER A 36 -4.03 -3.64 14.73
CA SER A 36 -5.37 -4.05 14.28
C SER A 36 -5.82 -5.33 14.97
N LEU A 37 -4.91 -6.28 15.16
CA LEU A 37 -5.21 -7.55 15.85
C LEU A 37 -5.59 -7.31 17.32
N PHE A 38 -4.83 -6.50 18.04
CA PHE A 38 -5.13 -6.16 19.45
C PHE A 38 -6.39 -5.34 19.62
N ASN A 39 -6.77 -4.53 18.61
CA ASN A 39 -8.00 -3.75 18.62
C ASN A 39 -9.23 -4.58 18.17
N LEU A 40 -9.10 -5.91 17.98
CA LEU A 40 -10.17 -6.81 17.54
C LEU A 40 -10.78 -6.45 16.17
N HIS A 41 -10.04 -5.74 15.33
CA HIS A 41 -10.39 -5.44 13.95
C HIS A 41 -9.29 -5.95 13.00
N PRO A 42 -9.13 -7.30 12.88
CA PRO A 42 -8.09 -7.88 12.04
C PRO A 42 -8.29 -7.48 10.58
N ASP A 43 -7.22 -7.07 9.95
CA ASP A 43 -7.15 -6.71 8.53
C ASP A 43 -6.15 -7.61 7.77
N MET A 44 -5.99 -7.36 6.47
CA MET A 44 -5.01 -8.09 5.66
C MET A 44 -3.58 -7.95 6.22
N ASN A 45 -3.24 -6.79 6.82
CA ASN A 45 -1.92 -6.57 7.40
C ASN A 45 -1.72 -7.43 8.65
N SER A 46 -2.79 -7.68 9.43
CA SER A 46 -2.77 -8.58 10.60
C SER A 46 -2.44 -10.01 10.21
N LEU A 47 -3.05 -10.51 9.13
CA LEU A 47 -2.81 -11.86 8.64
C LEU A 47 -1.37 -12.04 8.16
N VAL A 48 -0.87 -11.08 7.37
CA VAL A 48 0.52 -11.08 6.86
C VAL A 48 1.52 -10.97 8.00
N ALA A 49 1.28 -10.06 8.96
CA ALA A 49 2.16 -9.89 10.12
C ALA A 49 2.24 -11.16 10.97
N LEU A 50 1.11 -11.81 11.25
CA LEU A 50 1.04 -13.03 12.04
C LEU A 50 1.76 -14.19 11.34
N GLY A 51 1.51 -14.40 10.04
CA GLY A 51 2.15 -15.47 9.27
C GLY A 51 3.66 -15.28 9.14
N ALA A 52 4.11 -14.07 8.80
CA ALA A 52 5.53 -13.77 8.70
C ALA A 52 6.23 -13.86 10.07
N PHE A 53 5.59 -13.37 11.15
CA PHE A 53 6.12 -13.48 12.49
C PHE A 53 6.24 -14.95 12.93
N ALA A 54 5.23 -15.78 12.71
CA ALA A 54 5.25 -17.20 13.04
C ALA A 54 6.38 -17.93 12.29
N ALA A 55 6.57 -17.66 10.99
CA ALA A 55 7.63 -18.25 10.20
C ALA A 55 9.02 -17.85 10.70
N VAL A 56 9.23 -16.57 11.00
CA VAL A 56 10.52 -16.06 11.52
C VAL A 56 10.79 -16.61 12.91
N PHE A 57 9.80 -16.62 13.79
CA PHE A 57 9.92 -17.13 15.16
C PHE A 57 10.26 -18.62 15.15
N TYR A 58 9.51 -19.42 14.40
CA TYR A 58 9.76 -20.86 14.28
C TYR A 58 11.16 -21.15 13.73
N SER A 59 11.56 -20.46 12.64
CA SER A 59 12.89 -20.64 12.05
C SER A 59 14.02 -20.21 12.99
N THR A 60 13.79 -19.18 13.82
CA THR A 60 14.75 -18.77 14.83
C THR A 60 14.95 -19.85 15.90
N VAL A 61 13.87 -20.47 16.38
CA VAL A 61 13.95 -21.60 17.31
C VAL A 61 14.69 -22.78 16.68
N LEU A 62 14.42 -23.09 15.42
CA LEU A 62 15.15 -24.16 14.70
C LEU A 62 16.62 -23.80 14.52
N LEU A 63 16.96 -22.56 14.28
CA LEU A 63 18.37 -22.13 14.15
C LEU A 63 19.14 -22.37 15.46
N PHE A 64 18.52 -22.08 16.61
CA PHE A 64 19.12 -22.41 17.92
C PHE A 64 19.29 -23.92 18.11
N LYS A 65 18.28 -24.72 17.80
CA LYS A 65 18.37 -26.19 17.86
C LYS A 65 19.49 -26.69 16.93
N LEU A 66 19.56 -26.18 15.72
CA LEU A 66 20.60 -26.54 14.75
C LEU A 66 22.00 -26.24 15.27
N SER A 67 22.19 -25.09 15.93
CA SER A 67 23.46 -24.70 16.54
C SER A 67 23.90 -25.68 17.66
N VAL A 68 22.97 -26.06 18.52
CA VAL A 68 23.24 -27.02 19.62
C VAL A 68 23.57 -28.42 19.06
N ILE A 69 22.78 -28.91 18.09
CA ILE A 69 23.01 -30.22 17.49
C ILE A 69 24.34 -30.26 16.76
N LEU A 70 24.72 -29.19 16.06
CA LEU A 70 26.00 -29.13 15.36
C LEU A 70 27.18 -29.16 16.35
N GLY A 71 27.06 -28.52 17.51
CA GLY A 71 28.00 -28.66 18.63
C GLY A 71 28.13 -30.10 19.09
N ASN A 72 27.00 -30.82 19.23
CA ASN A 72 26.95 -32.22 19.65
C ASN A 72 27.50 -33.16 18.55
N VAL A 73 27.29 -32.88 17.28
CA VAL A 73 27.88 -33.63 16.15
C VAL A 73 29.41 -33.54 16.19
N ALA A 74 29.93 -32.37 16.54
CA ALA A 74 31.39 -32.15 16.69
C ALA A 74 31.96 -33.02 17.86
N THR A 75 31.14 -33.35 18.87
CA THR A 75 31.50 -34.17 20.01
C THR A 75 31.09 -35.65 19.85
N ARG A 76 30.72 -36.14 18.65
CA ARG A 76 30.36 -37.52 18.32
C ARG A 76 28.94 -37.98 18.74
N ASN A 77 28.12 -37.13 19.32
CA ASN A 77 26.78 -37.50 19.86
C ASN A 77 25.59 -37.06 18.98
N GLY A 78 25.81 -36.47 17.82
CA GLY A 78 24.76 -35.98 16.94
C GLY A 78 24.71 -36.70 15.58
N SER A 79 23.51 -36.69 14.93
CA SER A 79 23.28 -37.26 13.61
C SER A 79 23.32 -36.16 12.50
N LEU A 80 24.08 -36.43 11.43
CA LEU A 80 24.14 -35.55 10.26
C LEU A 80 22.77 -35.46 9.54
N GLU A 81 21.98 -36.53 9.58
CA GLU A 81 20.64 -36.56 9.00
C GLU A 81 19.71 -35.56 9.69
N THR A 82 19.78 -35.49 11.02
CA THR A 82 19.00 -34.51 11.80
C THR A 82 19.36 -33.07 11.45
N VAL A 83 20.65 -32.78 11.20
CA VAL A 83 21.11 -31.46 10.78
C VAL A 83 20.55 -31.08 9.40
N LEU A 84 20.50 -32.01 8.47
CA LEU A 84 19.95 -31.79 7.13
C LEU A 84 18.44 -31.61 7.16
N ALA A 85 17.73 -32.42 7.96
CA ALA A 85 16.28 -32.26 8.15
C ALA A 85 15.92 -30.87 8.72
N LEU A 86 16.55 -30.45 9.81
CA LEU A 86 16.32 -29.13 10.41
C LEU A 86 16.66 -27.97 9.47
N ARG A 87 17.63 -28.14 8.58
CA ARG A 87 17.96 -27.15 7.57
C ARG A 87 16.84 -26.97 6.56
N HIS A 88 16.18 -28.05 6.14
CA HIS A 88 15.04 -28.00 5.21
C HIS A 88 13.78 -27.39 5.85
N ASP A 89 13.66 -27.42 7.17
CA ASP A 89 12.55 -26.88 7.92
C ASP A 89 12.70 -25.37 8.26
N LEU A 90 13.73 -24.71 7.73
CA LEU A 90 13.90 -23.26 7.92
C LEU A 90 13.00 -22.48 6.94
N TYR A 91 12.15 -21.62 7.46
CA TYR A 91 11.17 -20.84 6.71
C TYR A 91 11.54 -19.34 6.57
N PHE A 92 12.79 -18.96 6.77
CA PHE A 92 13.22 -17.57 6.61
C PHE A 92 13.00 -17.04 5.20
N GLU A 93 13.28 -17.86 4.18
CA GLU A 93 13.06 -17.51 2.77
C GLU A 93 11.57 -17.34 2.46
N SER A 94 10.70 -18.19 3.04
CA SER A 94 9.25 -18.11 2.87
C SER A 94 8.69 -16.82 3.46
N ALA A 95 9.13 -16.44 4.67
CA ALA A 95 8.75 -15.18 5.28
C ALA A 95 9.18 -13.98 4.43
N GLY A 96 10.41 -13.98 3.91
CA GLY A 96 10.93 -12.94 3.03
C GLY A 96 10.14 -12.85 1.72
N THR A 97 9.83 -13.98 1.11
CA THR A 97 9.05 -14.07 -0.13
C THR A 97 7.64 -13.53 0.05
N ILE A 98 6.93 -13.94 1.11
CA ILE A 98 5.58 -13.45 1.42
C ILE A 98 5.58 -11.93 1.59
N LEU A 99 6.48 -11.39 2.41
CA LEU A 99 6.58 -9.94 2.63
C LEU A 99 6.88 -9.19 1.34
N THR A 100 7.78 -9.70 0.50
CA THR A 100 8.13 -9.08 -0.77
C THR A 100 6.94 -9.07 -1.73
N LEU A 101 6.25 -10.21 -1.90
CA LEU A 101 5.06 -10.30 -2.77
C LEU A 101 3.93 -9.37 -2.31
N VAL A 102 3.66 -9.31 -1.00
CA VAL A 102 2.65 -8.40 -0.46
C VAL A 102 3.03 -6.95 -0.70
N THR A 103 4.31 -6.59 -0.54
CA THR A 103 4.80 -5.24 -0.81
C THR A 103 4.64 -4.86 -2.28
N VAL A 104 4.99 -5.76 -3.20
CA VAL A 104 4.77 -5.56 -4.64
C VAL A 104 3.28 -5.40 -4.95
N GLY A 105 2.42 -6.24 -4.38
CA GLY A 105 0.97 -6.13 -4.53
C GLY A 105 0.43 -4.77 -4.07
N LYS A 106 0.85 -4.30 -2.90
CA LYS A 106 0.49 -2.97 -2.37
C LYS A 106 1.00 -1.82 -3.23
N TRP A 107 2.20 -1.94 -3.78
CA TRP A 107 2.73 -0.95 -4.70
C TRP A 107 1.91 -0.87 -6.00
N LEU A 108 1.54 -2.02 -6.57
CA LEU A 108 0.69 -2.08 -7.76
C LEU A 108 -0.71 -1.50 -7.49
N GLU A 109 -1.31 -1.82 -6.34
CA GLU A 109 -2.59 -1.27 -5.90
C GLU A 109 -2.52 0.26 -5.80
N ALA A 110 -1.50 0.80 -5.13
CA ALA A 110 -1.31 2.23 -4.99
C ALA A 110 -1.14 2.93 -6.36
N LYS A 111 -0.37 2.32 -7.26
CA LYS A 111 -0.17 2.84 -8.62
C LYS A 111 -1.45 2.84 -9.45
N SER A 112 -2.29 1.81 -9.32
CA SER A 112 -3.60 1.76 -10.01
C SER A 112 -4.55 2.84 -9.49
N LYS A 113 -4.63 3.01 -8.16
CA LYS A 113 -5.49 4.03 -7.53
C LYS A 113 -5.05 5.45 -7.87
N SER A 114 -3.75 5.73 -7.96
CA SER A 114 -3.21 7.04 -8.36
C SER A 114 -3.68 7.44 -9.75
N LYS A 115 -3.65 6.54 -10.72
CA LYS A 115 -4.11 6.84 -12.08
C LYS A 115 -5.60 7.20 -12.14
N THR A 116 -6.44 6.55 -11.35
CA THR A 116 -7.87 6.85 -11.29
C THR A 116 -8.11 8.20 -10.62
N GLY A 117 -7.38 8.52 -9.56
CA GLY A 117 -7.46 9.81 -8.87
C GLY A 117 -7.08 10.98 -9.76
N GLU A 118 -6.02 10.85 -10.59
CA GLU A 118 -5.61 11.89 -11.55
C GLU A 118 -6.69 12.17 -12.61
N GLN A 119 -7.43 11.15 -13.06
CA GLN A 119 -8.52 11.34 -14.03
C GLN A 119 -9.69 12.07 -13.40
N VAL A 120 -10.07 11.75 -12.18
CA VAL A 120 -11.12 12.46 -11.43
C VAL A 120 -10.70 13.91 -11.17
N GLN A 121 -9.45 14.14 -10.76
CA GLN A 121 -8.95 15.49 -10.52
C GLN A 121 -8.98 16.35 -11.78
N LYS A 122 -8.64 15.79 -12.96
CA LYS A 122 -8.75 16.51 -14.24
C LYS A 122 -10.18 16.92 -14.58
N LEU A 123 -11.19 16.11 -14.24
CA LEU A 123 -12.58 16.47 -14.44
C LEU A 123 -13.02 17.60 -13.50
N VAL A 124 -12.57 17.59 -12.25
CA VAL A 124 -12.81 18.68 -11.29
C VAL A 124 -12.12 19.97 -11.73
N ASP A 125 -10.90 19.89 -12.25
CA ASP A 125 -10.14 21.05 -12.73
C ASP A 125 -10.73 21.66 -14.01
N LEU A 126 -11.59 20.94 -14.74
CA LEU A 126 -12.34 21.48 -15.89
C LEU A 126 -13.52 22.35 -15.48
N SER A 127 -14.00 22.26 -14.26
CA SER A 127 -15.06 23.14 -13.74
C SER A 127 -14.53 24.57 -13.60
N PRO A 128 -15.21 25.58 -14.13
CA PRO A 128 -14.82 26.96 -13.97
C PRO A 128 -14.84 27.37 -12.51
N LYS A 129 -13.78 28.06 -12.08
CA LYS A 129 -13.65 28.53 -10.69
C LYS A 129 -14.35 29.86 -10.45
N THR A 130 -14.70 30.57 -11.52
CA THR A 130 -15.33 31.89 -11.46
C THR A 130 -16.62 31.92 -12.26
N ALA A 131 -17.56 32.74 -11.83
CA ALA A 131 -18.84 33.01 -12.47
C ALA A 131 -19.04 34.52 -12.66
N ASN A 132 -19.71 34.93 -13.76
CA ASN A 132 -20.07 36.32 -14.00
C ASN A 132 -21.50 36.52 -13.48
N LEU A 133 -21.65 37.18 -12.32
CA LEU A 133 -22.92 37.47 -11.70
C LEU A 133 -23.48 38.80 -12.24
N LEU A 134 -24.74 38.79 -12.69
CA LEU A 134 -25.49 39.98 -13.03
C LEU A 134 -26.17 40.55 -11.79
N GLN A 135 -25.75 41.76 -11.42
CA GLN A 135 -26.38 42.47 -10.29
C GLN A 135 -27.71 43.15 -10.69
N ALA A 136 -28.52 43.48 -9.69
CA ALA A 136 -29.83 44.14 -9.93
C ALA A 136 -29.74 45.51 -10.60
N ASP A 137 -28.59 46.18 -10.56
CA ASP A 137 -28.29 47.42 -11.24
C ASP A 137 -27.85 47.27 -12.71
N GLY A 138 -27.74 46.00 -13.20
CA GLY A 138 -27.31 45.66 -14.54
C GLY A 138 -25.78 45.57 -14.70
N THR A 139 -25.02 45.71 -13.62
CA THR A 139 -23.57 45.53 -13.65
C THR A 139 -23.16 44.04 -13.54
N GLU A 140 -22.10 43.67 -14.25
CA GLU A 140 -21.52 42.34 -14.15
C GLU A 140 -20.33 42.36 -13.21
N ILE A 141 -20.31 41.42 -12.28
CA ILE A 141 -19.17 41.19 -11.40
C ILE A 141 -18.70 39.72 -11.50
N GLN A 142 -17.39 39.52 -11.46
CA GLN A 142 -16.83 38.20 -11.44
C GLN A 142 -16.70 37.73 -9.95
N ILE A 143 -17.32 36.63 -9.64
CA ILE A 143 -17.29 36.00 -8.31
C ILE A 143 -16.70 34.61 -8.37
N ASP A 144 -16.35 34.03 -7.23
CA ASP A 144 -16.00 32.62 -7.14
C ASP A 144 -17.28 31.76 -7.38
N ALA A 145 -17.19 30.74 -8.25
CA ALA A 145 -18.31 29.86 -8.54
C ALA A 145 -18.88 29.18 -7.27
N ALA A 146 -18.05 28.95 -6.26
CA ALA A 146 -18.48 28.40 -4.97
C ALA A 146 -19.31 29.40 -4.12
N SER A 147 -19.30 30.69 -4.48
CA SER A 147 -20.03 31.75 -3.79
C SER A 147 -21.39 32.05 -4.41
N CYS A 148 -21.77 31.33 -5.50
CA CYS A 148 -23.08 31.49 -6.11
C CYS A 148 -24.20 30.97 -5.20
N GLU A 149 -25.29 31.74 -5.11
CA GLU A 149 -26.46 31.37 -4.33
C GLU A 149 -27.66 31.05 -5.22
N VAL A 150 -28.63 30.31 -4.67
CA VAL A 150 -29.86 30.00 -5.41
C VAL A 150 -30.66 31.25 -5.66
N GLY A 151 -30.92 31.57 -6.92
CA GLY A 151 -31.60 32.77 -7.38
C GLY A 151 -30.70 33.79 -8.07
N ASP A 152 -29.39 33.59 -8.03
CA ASP A 152 -28.43 34.41 -8.77
C ASP A 152 -28.62 34.26 -10.29
N ILE A 153 -28.46 35.36 -11.02
CA ILE A 153 -28.47 35.38 -12.49
C ILE A 153 -27.02 35.46 -12.97
N LEU A 154 -26.58 34.42 -13.69
CA LEU A 154 -25.22 34.34 -14.23
C LEU A 154 -25.21 34.55 -15.73
N ILE A 155 -24.23 35.28 -16.21
CA ILE A 155 -24.00 35.49 -17.64
C ILE A 155 -22.93 34.52 -18.12
N VAL A 156 -23.29 33.70 -19.12
CA VAL A 156 -22.38 32.77 -19.78
C VAL A 156 -22.30 33.13 -21.27
N ARG A 157 -21.11 33.45 -21.73
CA ARG A 157 -20.84 33.83 -23.13
C ARG A 157 -20.46 32.61 -23.98
N PRO A 158 -20.61 32.70 -25.30
CA PRO A 158 -20.17 31.67 -26.23
C PRO A 158 -18.68 31.33 -26.01
N GLY A 159 -18.40 30.03 -25.77
CA GLY A 159 -17.05 29.54 -25.49
C GLY A 159 -16.69 29.47 -23.99
N GLU A 160 -17.52 30.01 -23.10
CA GLU A 160 -17.35 29.89 -21.67
C GLU A 160 -18.01 28.60 -21.15
N SER A 161 -17.50 28.08 -20.04
CA SER A 161 -18.11 26.93 -19.35
C SER A 161 -19.16 27.39 -18.35
N ILE A 162 -20.24 26.66 -18.21
CA ILE A 162 -21.31 26.91 -17.22
C ILE A 162 -20.74 26.61 -15.82
N PRO A 163 -20.70 27.58 -14.90
CA PRO A 163 -20.01 27.46 -13.63
C PRO A 163 -20.75 26.63 -12.57
N VAL A 164 -22.08 26.64 -12.59
CA VAL A 164 -22.96 25.94 -11.63
C VAL A 164 -24.21 25.45 -12.33
N ASP A 165 -24.91 24.51 -11.74
CA ASP A 165 -26.21 24.04 -12.25
C ASP A 165 -27.24 25.17 -12.20
N GLY A 166 -28.06 25.27 -13.27
CA GLY A 166 -29.07 26.32 -13.37
C GLY A 166 -30.08 26.07 -14.47
N ILE A 167 -30.99 27.02 -14.63
CA ILE A 167 -31.99 27.03 -15.70
C ILE A 167 -31.76 28.23 -16.60
N VAL A 168 -31.96 28.07 -17.90
CA VAL A 168 -31.84 29.16 -18.85
C VAL A 168 -33.04 30.11 -18.69
N VAL A 169 -32.76 31.37 -18.33
CA VAL A 169 -33.76 32.41 -18.17
C VAL A 169 -33.94 33.16 -19.46
N GLU A 170 -32.84 33.47 -20.17
CA GLU A 170 -32.83 34.21 -21.42
C GLU A 170 -31.72 33.71 -22.34
N GLY A 171 -31.96 33.76 -23.67
CA GLY A 171 -31.00 33.37 -24.67
C GLY A 171 -31.21 31.93 -25.22
N ILE A 172 -30.47 31.62 -26.30
CA ILE A 172 -30.47 30.30 -26.96
C ILE A 172 -29.03 29.96 -27.31
N SER A 173 -28.56 28.81 -26.91
CA SER A 173 -27.25 28.29 -27.27
C SER A 173 -27.23 26.77 -27.27
N SER A 174 -26.21 26.19 -27.89
CA SER A 174 -25.92 24.76 -27.78
C SER A 174 -24.79 24.53 -26.78
N VAL A 175 -24.96 23.54 -25.92
CA VAL A 175 -24.00 23.18 -24.89
C VAL A 175 -23.34 21.85 -25.25
N ASN A 176 -22.02 21.77 -25.07
CA ASN A 176 -21.28 20.52 -25.23
C ASN A 176 -21.22 19.82 -23.87
N GLU A 177 -21.87 18.68 -23.77
CA GLU A 177 -21.91 17.82 -22.58
C GLU A 177 -20.93 16.61 -22.67
N ALA A 178 -20.00 16.62 -23.63
CA ALA A 178 -19.08 15.50 -23.88
C ALA A 178 -17.91 15.46 -22.90
#